data_d828b3983d5574078d997511b9263955
#
_entry.id   d828b3983d5574078d997511b9263955
#
_cell.length_a   1.000
_cell.length_b   1.000
_cell.length_c   1.000
_cell.angle_alpha   90.00
_cell.angle_beta   90.00
_cell.angle_gamma   90.00
#
_symmetry.space_group_name_H-M   'P 1'
#
loop_
_entity.id
_entity.type
_entity.pdbx_description
1 polymer ?
#
loop_
_entity_poly.entity_id
_entity_poly.type
_entity_poly.pdbx_seq_one_letter_code
_entity_poly.pdbx_strand_id
1 'polypeptide(L)'
;IRGGKVDFGYNGNVKWNGTDCYVANGKVTMSGVSVQISSRAAYASSDTNWLIVTDTSACKVAIFAGSKGNWSTVKYISCSPGKPSTPTVKGEFKVTGRGLSFGKPSYDCWDYTQFYGDYLFHSVIYNKGSKTSIQDGRLGMQLSHGCVRLALSEAKWIHDNIPNGTKVIVF
;
A
#
# COMPACT_ATOMS: atom_id res chain seq x y z
N ILE A 1 0.44 -17.12 23.75
CA ILE A 1 0.51 -18.33 24.59
C ILE A 1 -0.19 -18.01 25.90
N ARG A 2 -1.11 -18.82 26.30
CA ARG A 2 -1.81 -18.70 27.58
C ARG A 2 -1.53 -19.96 28.40
N GLY A 3 -0.93 -19.81 29.61
CA GLY A 3 -0.56 -20.96 30.45
C GLY A 3 0.37 -21.96 29.78
N GLY A 4 1.34 -21.50 28.96
CA GLY A 4 2.29 -22.36 28.25
C GLY A 4 1.74 -23.05 27.00
N LYS A 5 0.47 -22.84 26.62
CA LYS A 5 -0.17 -23.43 25.43
C LYS A 5 -0.46 -22.38 24.38
N VAL A 6 -0.49 -22.77 23.10
CA VAL A 6 -0.91 -21.90 22.00
C VAL A 6 -2.41 -21.58 22.17
N ASP A 7 -2.74 -20.29 22.22
CA ASP A 7 -4.13 -19.82 22.27
C ASP A 7 -4.63 -19.61 20.82
N PHE A 8 -5.27 -20.61 20.27
CA PHE A 8 -5.84 -20.56 18.92
C PHE A 8 -7.04 -19.61 18.77
N GLY A 9 -7.58 -19.13 19.88
CA GLY A 9 -8.65 -18.10 19.86
C GLY A 9 -8.11 -16.67 19.84
N TYR A 10 -6.80 -16.45 20.03
CA TYR A 10 -6.25 -15.10 20.09
C TYR A 10 -6.23 -14.42 18.71
N ASN A 11 -6.76 -13.20 18.67
CA ASN A 11 -6.70 -12.30 17.52
C ASN A 11 -6.27 -10.91 18.00
N GLY A 12 -5.20 -10.36 17.44
CA GLY A 12 -4.73 -9.04 17.82
C GLY A 12 -3.27 -8.75 17.48
N ASN A 13 -2.87 -7.52 17.76
CA ASN A 13 -1.48 -7.09 17.59
C ASN A 13 -0.61 -7.56 18.77
N VAL A 14 0.59 -8.02 18.46
CA VAL A 14 1.63 -8.40 19.41
C VAL A 14 2.98 -7.90 18.94
N LYS A 15 3.94 -7.77 19.86
CA LYS A 15 5.34 -7.51 19.52
C LYS A 15 6.14 -8.80 19.76
N TRP A 16 6.82 -9.28 18.71
CA TRP A 16 7.67 -10.45 18.76
C TRP A 16 9.09 -10.10 18.33
N ASN A 17 10.07 -10.28 19.19
CA ASN A 17 11.48 -9.89 18.94
C ASN A 17 11.62 -8.46 18.38
N GLY A 18 10.89 -7.50 18.96
CA GLY A 18 10.89 -6.11 18.51
C GLY A 18 10.05 -5.80 17.25
N THR A 19 9.53 -6.83 16.56
CA THR A 19 8.73 -6.67 15.34
C THR A 19 7.23 -6.66 15.68
N ASP A 20 6.50 -5.70 15.11
CA ASP A 20 5.05 -5.67 15.21
C ASP A 20 4.44 -6.79 14.35
N CYS A 21 3.55 -7.57 14.93
CA CYS A 21 2.87 -8.68 14.28
C CYS A 21 1.38 -8.62 14.56
N TYR A 22 0.56 -9.08 13.62
CA TYR A 22 -0.85 -9.39 13.87
C TYR A 22 -1.02 -10.90 13.92
N VAL A 23 -1.72 -11.36 14.95
CA VAL A 23 -2.06 -12.77 15.13
C VAL A 23 -3.54 -12.96 14.82
N ALA A 24 -3.87 -13.95 14.00
CA ALA A 24 -5.23 -14.39 13.76
C ALA A 24 -5.34 -15.88 14.11
N ASN A 25 -6.32 -16.23 14.94
CA ASN A 25 -6.53 -17.60 15.41
C ASN A 25 -5.26 -18.25 15.97
N GLY A 26 -4.51 -17.50 16.79
CA GLY A 26 -3.26 -17.93 17.40
C GLY A 26 -2.05 -18.06 16.45
N LYS A 27 -2.20 -17.68 15.18
CA LYS A 27 -1.15 -17.77 14.15
C LYS A 27 -0.76 -16.38 13.65
N VAL A 28 0.54 -16.10 13.54
CA VAL A 28 1.03 -14.85 12.95
C VAL A 28 0.67 -14.81 11.46
N THR A 29 -0.06 -13.76 11.05
CA THR A 29 -0.50 -13.57 9.66
C THR A 29 0.11 -12.33 9.02
N MET A 30 0.31 -11.25 9.79
CA MET A 30 0.97 -10.03 9.32
C MET A 30 2.15 -9.70 10.24
N SER A 31 3.32 -9.45 9.66
CA SER A 31 4.51 -9.06 10.41
C SER A 31 5.26 -7.93 9.70
N GLY A 32 5.98 -7.12 10.48
CA GLY A 32 6.80 -6.02 9.98
C GLY A 32 6.03 -4.80 9.47
N VAL A 33 4.70 -4.76 9.65
CA VAL A 33 3.86 -3.58 9.33
C VAL A 33 3.41 -2.89 10.61
N SER A 34 3.11 -1.59 10.54
CA SER A 34 2.63 -0.83 11.70
C SER A 34 1.29 -1.38 12.23
N VAL A 35 1.07 -1.18 13.54
CA VAL A 35 -0.19 -1.57 14.20
C VAL A 35 -1.41 -0.91 13.54
N GLN A 36 -1.28 0.35 13.10
CA GLN A 36 -2.37 1.07 12.42
C GLN A 36 -2.77 0.41 11.11
N ILE A 37 -1.80 -0.06 10.33
CA ILE A 37 -2.02 -0.76 9.07
C ILE A 37 -2.59 -2.16 9.31
N SER A 38 -1.98 -2.95 10.19
CA SER A 38 -2.43 -4.32 10.46
C SER A 38 -3.84 -4.38 11.06
N SER A 39 -4.17 -3.43 11.96
CA SER A 39 -5.52 -3.34 12.54
C SER A 39 -6.59 -3.05 11.48
N ARG A 40 -6.31 -2.20 10.49
CA ARG A 40 -7.26 -1.94 9.38
C ARG A 40 -7.36 -3.13 8.43
N ALA A 41 -6.23 -3.75 8.10
CA ALA A 41 -6.20 -4.92 7.24
C ALA A 41 -6.98 -6.10 7.85
N ALA A 42 -6.87 -6.35 9.16
CA ALA A 42 -7.48 -7.50 9.83
C ALA A 42 -8.99 -7.62 9.59
N TYR A 43 -9.71 -6.50 9.53
CA TYR A 43 -11.16 -6.47 9.35
C TYR A 43 -11.61 -6.20 7.91
N ALA A 44 -10.67 -5.86 7.03
CA ALA A 44 -10.97 -5.53 5.64
C ALA A 44 -11.35 -6.77 4.82
N SER A 45 -12.31 -6.60 3.92
CA SER A 45 -12.63 -7.56 2.86
C SER A 45 -12.26 -6.97 1.50
N SER A 46 -11.85 -7.80 0.57
CA SER A 46 -11.58 -7.44 -0.82
C SER A 46 -12.31 -8.40 -1.76
N ASP A 47 -12.68 -7.94 -2.95
CA ASP A 47 -13.29 -8.80 -3.97
C ASP A 47 -12.25 -9.72 -4.64
N THR A 48 -10.97 -9.50 -4.32
CA THR A 48 -9.84 -10.30 -4.78
C THR A 48 -9.08 -10.86 -3.58
N ASN A 49 -8.09 -11.72 -3.83
CA ASN A 49 -7.18 -12.21 -2.79
C ASN A 49 -6.05 -11.21 -2.45
N TRP A 50 -6.25 -9.92 -2.77
CA TRP A 50 -5.31 -8.84 -2.51
C TRP A 50 -5.97 -7.70 -1.73
N LEU A 51 -5.17 -6.99 -0.94
CA LEU A 51 -5.56 -5.80 -0.20
C LEU A 51 -4.39 -4.81 -0.18
N ILE A 52 -4.66 -3.53 -0.44
CA ILE A 52 -3.69 -2.44 -0.28
C ILE A 52 -4.14 -1.54 0.87
N VAL A 53 -3.23 -1.22 1.78
CA VAL A 53 -3.47 -0.26 2.88
C VAL A 53 -2.39 0.80 2.83
N THR A 54 -2.80 2.06 2.72
CA THR A 54 -1.91 3.23 2.62
C THR A 54 -2.06 4.11 3.87
N ASP A 55 -0.95 4.28 4.59
CA ASP A 55 -0.82 5.27 5.67
C ASP A 55 -0.17 6.52 5.10
N THR A 56 -0.99 7.57 4.92
CA THR A 56 -0.52 8.84 4.33
C THR A 56 0.36 9.63 5.28
N SER A 57 0.19 9.48 6.59
CA SER A 57 1.00 10.17 7.61
C SER A 57 2.37 9.53 7.77
N ALA A 58 2.43 8.21 7.81
CA ALA A 58 3.70 7.46 7.88
C ALA A 58 4.38 7.32 6.51
N CYS A 59 3.72 7.75 5.41
CA CYS A 59 4.21 7.59 4.03
C CYS A 59 4.56 6.13 3.69
N LYS A 60 3.62 5.22 4.01
CA LYS A 60 3.78 3.77 3.81
C LYS A 60 2.60 3.17 3.07
N VAL A 61 2.91 2.20 2.21
CA VAL A 61 1.93 1.30 1.59
C VAL A 61 2.26 -0.13 2.00
N ALA A 62 1.25 -0.84 2.49
CA ALA A 62 1.32 -2.27 2.72
C ALA A 62 0.43 -3.00 1.71
N ILE A 63 0.93 -4.12 1.19
CA ILE A 63 0.21 -5.01 0.29
C ILE A 63 0.11 -6.37 0.95
N PHE A 64 -1.09 -6.90 0.96
CA PHE A 64 -1.42 -8.18 1.58
C PHE A 64 -2.02 -9.14 0.56
N ALA A 65 -1.71 -10.43 0.73
CA ALA A 65 -2.38 -11.53 0.05
C ALA A 65 -3.19 -12.34 1.07
N GLY A 66 -4.35 -12.85 0.64
CA GLY A 66 -5.21 -13.68 1.47
C GLY A 66 -6.68 -13.29 1.43
N SER A 67 -7.32 -13.24 2.60
CA SER A 67 -8.72 -12.87 2.76
C SER A 67 -8.96 -12.25 4.14
N LYS A 68 -10.15 -11.70 4.37
CA LYS A 68 -10.55 -11.13 5.68
C LYS A 68 -10.23 -12.12 6.82
N GLY A 69 -9.49 -11.62 7.83
CA GLY A 69 -9.05 -12.40 8.99
C GLY A 69 -7.81 -13.28 8.75
N ASN A 70 -7.34 -13.39 7.49
CA ASN A 70 -6.18 -14.22 7.10
C ASN A 70 -5.24 -13.51 6.10
N TRP A 71 -5.07 -12.19 6.25
CA TRP A 71 -4.14 -11.42 5.42
C TRP A 71 -2.69 -11.71 5.81
N SER A 72 -1.84 -11.94 4.82
CA SER A 72 -0.39 -12.08 4.99
C SER A 72 0.32 -10.93 4.29
N THR A 73 1.33 -10.32 4.95
CA THR A 73 2.11 -9.23 4.37
C THR A 73 2.96 -9.73 3.20
N VAL A 74 2.81 -9.10 2.05
CA VAL A 74 3.63 -9.33 0.85
C VAL A 74 4.66 -8.23 0.68
N LYS A 75 4.23 -6.96 0.84
CA LYS A 75 5.11 -5.79 0.76
C LYS A 75 4.77 -4.74 1.83
N TYR A 76 5.80 -4.04 2.29
CA TYR A 76 5.68 -2.86 3.14
C TYR A 76 6.70 -1.82 2.68
N ILE A 77 6.25 -0.83 1.91
CA ILE A 77 7.08 0.03 1.09
C ILE A 77 6.88 1.50 1.42
N SER A 78 7.90 2.31 1.19
CA SER A 78 7.82 3.76 1.32
C SER A 78 7.11 4.36 0.12
N CYS A 79 6.29 5.38 0.37
CA CYS A 79 5.58 6.13 -0.65
C CYS A 79 5.67 7.64 -0.41
N SER A 80 5.23 8.43 -1.38
CA SER A 80 5.02 9.86 -1.21
C SER A 80 3.59 10.22 -1.63
N PRO A 81 2.68 10.33 -0.65
CA PRO A 81 1.31 10.76 -0.88
C PRO A 81 1.21 12.28 -1.11
N GLY A 82 -0.01 12.77 -1.24
CA GLY A 82 -0.32 14.18 -1.43
C GLY A 82 0.18 15.07 -0.30
N LYS A 83 0.68 16.25 -0.67
CA LYS A 83 1.05 17.30 0.30
C LYS A 83 -0.18 17.85 1.02
N PRO A 84 -0.04 18.56 2.16
CA PRO A 84 -1.19 19.04 2.93
C PRO A 84 -2.19 19.91 2.16
N SER A 85 -1.74 20.66 1.13
CA SER A 85 -2.62 21.49 0.28
C SER A 85 -3.34 20.71 -0.83
N THR A 86 -2.91 19.50 -1.14
CA THR A 86 -3.51 18.58 -2.12
C THR A 86 -3.40 17.15 -1.59
N PRO A 87 -4.13 16.81 -0.52
CA PRO A 87 -3.94 15.54 0.17
C PRO A 87 -4.44 14.36 -0.69
N THR A 88 -3.84 13.21 -0.48
CA THR A 88 -4.42 11.96 -1.00
C THR A 88 -5.77 11.73 -0.33
N VAL A 89 -6.77 11.38 -1.12
CA VAL A 89 -8.12 11.08 -0.63
C VAL A 89 -8.07 9.93 0.38
N LYS A 90 -8.77 10.09 1.51
CA LYS A 90 -8.88 9.05 2.56
C LYS A 90 -10.21 8.33 2.44
N GLY A 91 -10.21 7.03 2.75
CA GLY A 91 -11.40 6.18 2.66
C GLY A 91 -11.08 4.78 2.16
N GLU A 92 -12.13 4.11 1.72
CA GLU A 92 -12.07 2.77 1.14
C GLU A 92 -12.46 2.82 -0.34
N PHE A 93 -11.60 2.30 -1.17
CA PHE A 93 -11.71 2.34 -2.62
C PHE A 93 -11.44 0.95 -3.21
N LYS A 94 -11.46 0.86 -4.55
CA LYS A 94 -11.06 -0.35 -5.29
C LYS A 94 -10.17 0.03 -6.44
N VAL A 95 -9.24 -0.84 -6.80
CA VAL A 95 -8.50 -0.71 -8.06
C VAL A 95 -9.48 -0.78 -9.22
N THR A 96 -9.45 0.22 -10.11
CA THR A 96 -10.38 0.39 -11.24
C THR A 96 -9.72 0.32 -12.59
N GLY A 97 -8.41 0.62 -12.68
CA GLY A 97 -7.71 0.66 -13.94
C GLY A 97 -6.19 0.74 -13.77
N ARG A 98 -5.50 0.67 -14.89
CA ARG A 98 -4.04 0.77 -14.96
C ARG A 98 -3.57 1.22 -16.33
N GLY A 99 -2.35 1.69 -16.42
CA GLY A 99 -1.70 2.01 -17.68
C GLY A 99 -0.20 2.19 -17.52
N LEU A 100 0.49 2.22 -18.65
CA LEU A 100 1.95 2.23 -18.69
C LEU A 100 2.56 3.55 -18.27
N SER A 101 1.90 4.68 -18.60
CA SER A 101 2.42 5.99 -18.24
C SER A 101 1.36 7.07 -18.35
N PHE A 102 1.61 8.17 -17.65
CA PHE A 102 0.97 9.46 -17.84
C PHE A 102 1.99 10.55 -17.51
N GLY A 103 1.72 11.79 -17.94
CA GLY A 103 2.66 12.88 -17.64
C GLY A 103 2.26 14.19 -18.31
N LYS A 104 3.25 15.07 -18.42
CA LYS A 104 3.18 16.36 -19.11
C LYS A 104 4.33 16.44 -20.13
N PRO A 105 4.42 17.51 -20.94
CA PRO A 105 5.53 17.64 -21.91
C PRO A 105 6.93 17.52 -21.30
N SER A 106 7.09 17.85 -20.01
CA SER A 106 8.40 17.85 -19.32
C SER A 106 8.69 16.57 -18.52
N TYR A 107 7.69 15.70 -18.25
CA TYR A 107 7.90 14.52 -17.41
C TYR A 107 6.95 13.37 -17.72
N ASP A 108 7.33 12.18 -17.26
CA ASP A 108 6.48 11.00 -17.19
C ASP A 108 6.47 10.39 -15.79
N CYS A 109 5.31 9.79 -15.45
CA CYS A 109 5.12 8.87 -14.35
C CYS A 109 4.74 7.51 -14.95
N TRP A 110 5.34 6.42 -14.46
CA TRP A 110 5.24 5.10 -15.06
C TRP A 110 4.39 4.14 -14.22
N ASP A 111 3.83 3.15 -14.91
CA ASP A 111 3.18 1.98 -14.35
C ASP A 111 2.10 2.35 -13.31
N TYR A 112 1.12 3.15 -13.74
CA TYR A 112 0.08 3.59 -12.84
C TYR A 112 -1.01 2.54 -12.60
N THR A 113 -1.53 2.53 -11.38
CA THR A 113 -2.71 1.76 -10.95
C THR A 113 -3.69 2.72 -10.31
N GLN A 114 -4.87 2.87 -10.91
CA GLN A 114 -5.94 3.78 -10.48
C GLN A 114 -6.78 3.13 -9.39
N PHE A 115 -7.13 3.89 -8.35
CA PHE A 115 -8.00 3.41 -7.29
C PHE A 115 -9.20 4.32 -6.99
N TYR A 116 -9.17 5.59 -7.41
CA TYR A 116 -10.31 6.49 -7.29
C TYR A 116 -10.11 7.75 -8.14
N GLY A 117 -11.04 8.08 -9.07
CA GLY A 117 -10.92 9.28 -9.93
C GLY A 117 -9.51 9.41 -10.49
N ASP A 118 -8.86 10.55 -10.24
CA ASP A 118 -7.49 10.82 -10.67
C ASP A 118 -6.42 10.40 -9.63
N TYR A 119 -6.80 9.66 -8.59
CA TYR A 119 -5.86 9.15 -7.59
C TYR A 119 -5.28 7.81 -8.01
N LEU A 120 -3.95 7.80 -8.15
CA LEU A 120 -3.18 6.70 -8.71
C LEU A 120 -2.04 6.31 -7.77
N PHE A 121 -1.69 5.03 -7.75
CA PHE A 121 -0.34 4.58 -7.44
C PHE A 121 0.49 4.67 -8.71
N HIS A 122 1.69 5.23 -8.66
CA HIS A 122 2.58 5.35 -9.83
C HIS A 122 4.03 5.57 -9.41
N SER A 123 4.96 5.49 -10.35
CA SER A 123 6.37 5.75 -10.09
C SER A 123 6.65 7.17 -9.61
N VAL A 124 7.81 7.43 -9.03
CA VAL A 124 8.40 8.78 -8.93
C VAL A 124 8.45 9.42 -10.32
N ILE A 125 8.78 10.72 -10.37
CA ILE A 125 8.76 11.51 -11.61
C ILE A 125 10.08 11.31 -12.38
N TYR A 126 9.95 10.99 -13.65
CA TYR A 126 11.06 10.85 -14.59
C TYR A 126 11.04 11.96 -15.65
N ASN A 127 12.20 12.29 -16.21
CA ASN A 127 12.28 13.11 -17.40
C ASN A 127 11.53 12.43 -18.57
N LYS A 128 10.93 13.25 -19.43
CA LYS A 128 10.08 12.79 -20.53
C LYS A 128 10.73 11.68 -21.36
N GLY A 129 10.00 10.59 -21.56
CA GLY A 129 10.44 9.42 -22.34
C GLY A 129 11.49 8.52 -21.65
N SER A 130 11.89 8.82 -20.40
CA SER A 130 12.94 8.06 -19.70
C SER A 130 12.39 7.23 -18.55
N LYS A 131 12.94 6.03 -18.33
CA LYS A 131 12.77 5.21 -17.13
C LYS A 131 14.03 5.18 -16.24
N THR A 132 15.07 5.91 -16.60
CA THR A 132 16.35 5.94 -15.87
C THR A 132 16.73 7.34 -15.41
N SER A 133 16.31 8.38 -16.14
CA SER A 133 16.58 9.77 -15.78
C SER A 133 15.49 10.30 -14.85
N ILE A 134 15.76 10.31 -13.54
CA ILE A 134 14.84 10.75 -12.51
C ILE A 134 14.83 12.28 -12.44
N GLN A 135 13.63 12.89 -12.49
CA GLN A 135 13.44 14.32 -12.26
C GLN A 135 13.14 14.63 -10.79
N ASP A 136 12.29 13.83 -10.13
CA ASP A 136 12.00 13.94 -8.70
C ASP A 136 11.77 12.53 -8.14
N GLY A 137 12.78 12.01 -7.44
CA GLY A 137 12.81 10.67 -6.85
C GLY A 137 12.48 10.61 -5.36
N ARG A 138 12.05 11.72 -4.75
CA ARG A 138 11.81 11.78 -3.31
C ARG A 138 10.66 10.87 -2.88
N LEU A 139 10.93 10.07 -1.84
CA LEU A 139 9.97 9.19 -1.18
C LEU A 139 10.02 9.40 0.34
N GLY A 140 8.97 8.93 1.04
CA GLY A 140 8.88 9.03 2.49
C GLY A 140 8.40 10.38 3.01
N MET A 141 7.82 11.23 2.16
CA MET A 141 7.28 12.53 2.53
C MET A 141 6.04 12.89 1.72
N GLN A 142 5.16 13.70 2.29
CA GLN A 142 3.93 14.18 1.65
C GLN A 142 4.28 15.31 0.65
N LEU A 143 4.28 15.03 -0.66
CA LEU A 143 4.72 16.00 -1.67
C LEU A 143 4.01 15.93 -3.02
N SER A 144 3.15 14.94 -3.25
CA SER A 144 2.43 14.84 -4.52
C SER A 144 1.22 15.80 -4.58
N HIS A 145 0.50 15.79 -5.71
CA HIS A 145 -0.75 16.53 -5.89
C HIS A 145 -2.00 15.66 -5.64
N GLY A 146 -1.83 14.57 -4.86
CA GLY A 146 -2.91 13.67 -4.47
C GLY A 146 -2.59 12.19 -4.74
N CYS A 147 -1.90 11.86 -5.81
CA CYS A 147 -1.46 10.51 -6.12
C CYS A 147 -0.46 9.97 -5.08
N VAL A 148 -0.23 8.69 -5.08
CA VAL A 148 0.74 7.99 -4.22
C VAL A 148 1.94 7.58 -5.07
N ARG A 149 3.06 8.31 -4.92
CA ARG A 149 4.31 8.01 -5.62
C ARG A 149 5.05 6.86 -4.96
N LEU A 150 5.65 6.01 -5.78
CA LEU A 150 6.39 4.81 -5.39
C LEU A 150 7.74 4.75 -6.13
N ALA A 151 8.66 3.92 -5.67
CA ALA A 151 9.78 3.52 -6.51
C ALA A 151 9.25 2.85 -7.79
N LEU A 152 9.96 2.98 -8.92
CA LEU A 152 9.51 2.44 -10.20
C LEU A 152 9.24 0.94 -10.13
N SER A 153 10.12 0.18 -9.48
CA SER A 153 9.96 -1.27 -9.29
C SER A 153 8.69 -1.63 -8.50
N GLU A 154 8.31 -0.79 -7.53
CA GLU A 154 7.13 -1.02 -6.70
C GLU A 154 5.83 -0.64 -7.42
N ALA A 155 5.86 0.48 -8.17
CA ALA A 155 4.75 0.87 -9.04
C ALA A 155 4.47 -0.20 -10.09
N LYS A 156 5.55 -0.66 -10.77
CA LYS A 156 5.47 -1.76 -11.74
C LYS A 156 4.94 -3.04 -11.12
N TRP A 157 5.39 -3.40 -9.92
CA TRP A 157 4.92 -4.60 -9.24
C TRP A 157 3.42 -4.55 -8.96
N ILE A 158 2.91 -3.40 -8.46
CA ILE A 158 1.46 -3.20 -8.23
C ILE A 158 0.70 -3.29 -9.56
N HIS A 159 1.18 -2.58 -10.58
CA HIS A 159 0.59 -2.60 -11.92
C HIS A 159 0.43 -4.02 -12.48
N ASP A 160 1.45 -4.85 -12.32
CA ASP A 160 1.49 -6.19 -12.93
C ASP A 160 0.72 -7.24 -12.12
N ASN A 161 0.65 -7.11 -10.78
CA ASN A 161 0.17 -8.17 -9.90
C ASN A 161 -1.18 -7.88 -9.24
N ILE A 162 -1.59 -6.62 -9.12
CA ILE A 162 -2.82 -6.28 -8.39
C ILE A 162 -4.00 -6.14 -9.37
N PRO A 163 -5.01 -7.02 -9.32
CA PRO A 163 -6.14 -6.97 -10.24
C PRO A 163 -7.14 -5.85 -9.89
N ASN A 164 -7.97 -5.48 -10.88
CA ASN A 164 -9.13 -4.62 -10.64
C ASN A 164 -10.08 -5.26 -9.63
N GLY A 165 -10.76 -4.45 -8.83
CA GLY A 165 -11.61 -4.90 -7.73
C GLY A 165 -10.86 -5.05 -6.40
N THR A 166 -9.51 -5.05 -6.40
CA THR A 166 -8.72 -5.09 -5.15
C THR A 166 -9.07 -3.90 -4.26
N LYS A 167 -9.41 -4.17 -3.01
CA LYS A 167 -9.68 -3.15 -1.98
C LYS A 167 -8.43 -2.32 -1.71
N VAL A 168 -8.61 -1.00 -1.66
CA VAL A 168 -7.61 0.00 -1.27
C VAL A 168 -8.15 0.79 -0.09
N ILE A 169 -7.43 0.79 1.02
CA ILE A 169 -7.73 1.61 2.20
C ILE A 169 -6.67 2.70 2.31
N VAL A 170 -7.10 3.95 2.42
CA VAL A 170 -6.22 5.12 2.59
C VAL A 170 -6.62 5.86 3.87
N PHE A 171 -5.68 6.16 4.76
CA PHE A 171 -5.92 6.88 6.02
C PHE A 171 -4.81 7.85 6.40
#